data_495359b4bac74c967d07c446336c05eb
#
_entry.id   495359b4bac74c967d07c446336c05eb
#
_cell.length_a   1.000
_cell.length_b   1.000
_cell.length_c   1.000
_cell.angle_alpha   90.00
_cell.angle_beta   90.00
_cell.angle_gamma   90.00
#
_symmetry.space_group_name_H-M   'P 1'
#
loop_
_entity.id
_entity.type
_entity.pdbx_description
1 polymer ?
#
loop_
_entity_poly.entity_id
_entity_poly.type
_entity_poly.pdbx_seq_one_letter_code
_entity_poly.pdbx_strand_id
1 'polypeptide(L)'
;MKIGATATVLALLVLAVSLIPVPIAAAASLTLSLSKGTVGTQVSIPNAAAYGTGTYQLYWGETDQLIAQGDISQESGAINFTIPEATKGKNRVTLKVANDYFTTEFTVMPSISINSDKGTVGSNLTIIGRGFNGNESGIQILYDGSPTETGISANNKGSWQITFKVPPSSRGKHVIDAKGITPATDIEDWSFTVVPKIDTSPASGWVGAVVGIAGSGFASGETNIKVTYDGVTVKTGIFADGKGSWQSTFSIPTSAKGSHEINAFGAVTPDGDVMKANFNVSPAIKLELTSGYLGGTINVGDSLWVSGVGFEANETSIKVTFDGTLVASNIVADTKGSWSDRLEVPPCAKGEHAINASGETTKASDIIDATVIISPEIELSPTSGAIDTDITVQGTGFSANQIIAISYDGAKVNTSTATDAKGEFTTSFKITKSKAGDHTVTVTDAKASVFSASLSVESTPPPTPRLISPEAGTEFGSIGKTTVAFDWSDVEDPSGVYYVLEISPSADFAGTVIRKEGLTASEYTLTEGEALAKGNYYWRIKAEDGAENQSEWTNGQLFKVGGLDWWLLILIILVVIVVIIVIWRFVSVRRRDEWK
;
A
#
# COMPACT_ATOMS: atom_id res chain seq x y z
N MET A 1 108.68 0.90 63.97
CA MET A 1 109.70 -0.08 63.60
C MET A 1 109.92 0.09 62.11
N LYS A 2 110.97 0.84 61.76
CA LYS A 2 112.02 0.44 60.84
C LYS A 2 111.54 -0.33 59.60
N ILE A 3 111.90 -0.02 58.43
CA ILE A 3 113.09 0.40 57.65
C ILE A 3 112.54 0.55 56.24
N GLY A 4 112.84 1.40 55.40
CA GLY A 4 114.01 2.05 54.84
C GLY A 4 113.98 1.97 53.34
N ALA A 5 114.17 3.08 52.71
CA ALA A 5 114.90 3.46 51.51
C ALA A 5 115.03 2.46 50.36
N THR A 6 114.80 2.92 49.16
CA THR A 6 115.85 3.49 48.28
C THR A 6 115.26 4.07 47.01
N ALA A 7 115.76 5.24 46.61
CA ALA A 7 115.42 5.95 45.35
C ALA A 7 116.09 5.29 44.11
N THR A 8 115.40 5.27 43.02
CA THR A 8 116.04 5.18 41.71
C THR A 8 115.33 6.19 40.76
N VAL A 9 116.05 7.23 40.40
CA VAL A 9 115.72 8.25 39.43
C VAL A 9 115.82 7.65 38.04
N LEU A 10 114.72 7.56 37.29
CA LEU A 10 114.75 7.30 35.89
C LEU A 10 114.17 8.51 35.17
N ALA A 11 115.02 9.26 34.50
CA ALA A 11 114.65 10.41 33.73
C ALA A 11 113.89 9.95 32.45
N LEU A 12 112.60 10.24 32.36
CA LEU A 12 111.85 10.04 31.13
C LEU A 12 111.77 11.36 30.36
N LEU A 13 112.43 11.35 29.22
CA LEU A 13 112.36 12.43 28.23
C LEU A 13 110.96 12.50 27.62
N VAL A 14 110.13 13.48 28.06
CA VAL A 14 108.82 13.73 27.44
C VAL A 14 109.00 14.56 26.20
N LEU A 15 108.87 13.90 25.06
CA LEU A 15 108.76 14.56 23.75
C LEU A 15 107.37 15.23 23.67
N ALA A 16 107.32 16.58 23.86
CA ALA A 16 106.08 17.33 23.62
C ALA A 16 105.80 17.37 22.11
N VAL A 17 104.94 16.45 21.63
CA VAL A 17 104.29 16.62 20.33
C VAL A 17 103.19 17.65 20.51
N SER A 18 103.44 18.84 20.01
CA SER A 18 102.41 19.87 19.85
C SER A 18 101.32 19.34 18.89
N LEU A 19 100.22 18.81 19.48
CA LEU A 19 98.96 18.59 18.71
C LEU A 19 98.46 19.96 18.27
N ILE A 20 98.77 20.33 17.07
CA ILE A 20 98.01 21.38 16.36
C ILE A 20 96.57 20.89 16.30
N PRO A 21 95.61 21.60 16.87
CA PRO A 21 94.19 21.23 16.62
C PRO A 21 93.95 21.40 15.15
N VAL A 22 93.78 20.29 14.41
CA VAL A 22 93.21 20.31 13.11
C VAL A 22 91.82 20.87 13.30
N PRO A 23 91.50 22.02 12.67
CA PRO A 23 90.14 22.50 12.76
C PRO A 23 89.27 21.40 12.19
N ILE A 24 88.38 20.82 13.00
CA ILE A 24 87.27 20.01 12.52
C ILE A 24 86.44 20.99 11.68
N ALA A 25 86.65 20.92 10.39
CA ALA A 25 85.80 21.66 9.48
C ALA A 25 84.36 21.37 9.89
N ALA A 26 83.65 22.37 10.40
CA ALA A 26 82.26 22.25 10.66
C ALA A 26 81.59 21.68 9.36
N ALA A 27 81.10 20.44 9.47
CA ALA A 27 80.42 19.83 8.32
C ALA A 27 79.40 20.82 7.78
N ALA A 28 79.57 21.20 6.49
CA ALA A 28 78.66 22.17 5.88
C ALA A 28 77.22 21.65 6.05
N SER A 29 76.38 22.44 6.72
CA SER A 29 75.01 22.02 6.97
C SER A 29 74.23 21.86 5.66
N LEU A 30 73.58 20.69 5.48
CA LEU A 30 72.75 20.46 4.31
C LEU A 30 71.53 21.39 4.35
N THR A 31 71.28 22.10 3.27
CA THR A 31 70.12 22.99 3.15
C THR A 31 69.03 22.35 2.33
N LEU A 32 67.80 22.36 2.84
CA LEU A 32 66.59 21.89 2.16
C LEU A 32 65.70 23.07 1.76
N SER A 33 64.98 22.97 0.66
CA SER A 33 63.97 23.94 0.24
C SER A 33 62.85 24.14 1.28
N LEU A 34 62.56 23.10 2.05
CA LEU A 34 61.63 23.08 3.16
C LEU A 34 62.25 22.35 4.34
N SER A 35 62.08 22.86 5.57
CA SER A 35 62.58 22.19 6.79
C SER A 35 61.49 21.38 7.50
N LYS A 36 60.25 21.46 7.03
CA LYS A 36 59.09 20.72 7.54
C LYS A 36 58.04 20.45 6.45
N GLY A 37 57.28 19.41 6.59
CA GLY A 37 56.18 19.04 5.69
C GLY A 37 55.61 17.67 6.03
N THR A 38 54.63 17.22 5.27
CA THR A 38 53.99 15.91 5.45
C THR A 38 54.70 14.82 4.64
N VAL A 39 54.47 13.56 4.93
CA VAL A 39 54.86 12.43 4.10
C VAL A 39 54.29 12.66 2.66
N GLY A 40 55.12 12.47 1.65
CA GLY A 40 54.78 12.75 0.26
C GLY A 40 55.11 14.16 -0.24
N THR A 41 55.53 15.06 0.66
CA THR A 41 55.97 16.42 0.29
C THR A 41 57.18 16.33 -0.62
N GLN A 42 57.17 17.07 -1.71
CA GLN A 42 58.34 17.27 -2.61
C GLN A 42 59.28 18.28 -1.94
N VAL A 43 60.53 17.90 -1.74
CA VAL A 43 61.59 18.71 -1.17
C VAL A 43 62.78 18.71 -2.13
N SER A 44 63.53 19.79 -2.16
CA SER A 44 64.76 19.84 -2.95
C SER A 44 65.97 20.25 -2.08
N ILE A 45 67.11 19.76 -2.47
CA ILE A 45 68.41 20.26 -2.05
C ILE A 45 68.81 21.27 -3.16
N PRO A 46 68.68 22.58 -2.95
CA PRO A 46 69.03 23.55 -3.95
C PRO A 46 70.54 23.61 -4.13
N ASN A 47 70.97 23.95 -5.34
CA ASN A 47 72.42 24.12 -5.67
C ASN A 47 73.24 22.90 -5.24
N ALA A 48 72.89 21.72 -5.71
CA ALA A 48 73.54 20.45 -5.35
C ALA A 48 75.03 20.43 -5.60
N ALA A 49 75.51 21.15 -6.62
CA ALA A 49 76.95 21.29 -6.94
C ALA A 49 77.77 21.94 -5.79
N ALA A 50 77.12 22.68 -4.87
CA ALA A 50 77.80 23.25 -3.70
C ALA A 50 78.30 22.20 -2.72
N TYR A 51 77.80 20.96 -2.79
CA TYR A 51 78.17 19.84 -1.93
C TYR A 51 79.22 18.92 -2.55
N GLY A 52 79.73 19.22 -3.75
CA GLY A 52 80.70 18.42 -4.47
C GLY A 52 80.12 17.84 -5.77
N THR A 53 81.03 17.20 -6.56
CA THR A 53 80.67 16.52 -7.83
C THR A 53 80.95 15.02 -7.71
N GLY A 54 80.21 14.22 -8.50
CA GLY A 54 80.31 12.77 -8.51
C GLY A 54 79.01 12.08 -8.06
N THR A 55 79.09 10.79 -7.83
CA THR A 55 77.91 10.00 -7.45
C THR A 55 77.43 10.42 -6.06
N TYR A 56 76.13 10.70 -5.92
CA TYR A 56 75.49 10.99 -4.67
C TYR A 56 74.54 9.88 -4.24
N GLN A 57 74.35 9.77 -2.92
CA GLN A 57 73.32 8.96 -2.27
C GLN A 57 72.62 9.82 -1.22
N LEU A 58 71.32 9.83 -1.21
CA LEU A 58 70.50 10.56 -0.25
C LEU A 58 69.81 9.56 0.67
N TYR A 59 70.05 9.70 1.96
CA TYR A 59 69.52 8.80 2.98
C TYR A 59 68.56 9.52 3.91
N TRP A 60 67.59 8.75 4.41
CA TRP A 60 66.51 9.19 5.32
C TRP A 60 66.55 8.41 6.61
N GLY A 61 66.34 9.14 7.74
CA GLY A 61 66.22 8.59 9.08
C GLY A 61 67.50 8.07 9.67
N GLU A 62 67.42 7.47 10.86
CA GLU A 62 68.56 6.93 11.59
C GLU A 62 69.03 5.56 11.02
N THR A 63 68.15 4.89 10.31
CA THR A 63 68.45 3.60 9.64
C THR A 63 69.07 3.77 8.27
N ASP A 64 69.38 4.99 7.86
CA ASP A 64 70.01 5.34 6.57
C ASP A 64 69.29 4.70 5.38
N GLN A 65 67.94 4.85 5.34
CA GLN A 65 67.15 4.39 4.20
C GLN A 65 67.53 5.19 2.93
N LEU A 66 68.05 4.56 1.91
CA LEU A 66 68.34 5.20 0.64
C LEU A 66 67.04 5.66 -0.03
N ILE A 67 66.92 6.97 -0.32
CA ILE A 67 65.68 7.59 -0.89
C ILE A 67 65.92 8.19 -2.27
N ALA A 68 67.17 8.53 -2.61
CA ALA A 68 67.56 8.98 -3.95
C ALA A 68 69.06 8.72 -4.21
N GLN A 69 69.45 8.56 -5.43
CA GLN A 69 70.86 8.47 -5.86
C GLN A 69 71.00 8.98 -7.31
N GLY A 70 72.19 9.37 -7.68
CA GLY A 70 72.54 9.87 -9.02
C GLY A 70 73.91 10.50 -9.08
N ASP A 71 74.16 11.34 -10.04
CA ASP A 71 75.44 12.05 -10.21
C ASP A 71 75.24 13.56 -10.15
N ILE A 72 76.17 14.24 -9.47
CA ILE A 72 76.25 15.70 -9.42
C ILE A 72 77.37 16.16 -10.32
N SER A 73 77.07 17.03 -11.24
CA SER A 73 78.06 17.80 -12.01
C SER A 73 78.14 19.25 -11.53
N GLN A 74 79.10 20.03 -12.01
CA GLN A 74 79.23 21.44 -11.64
C GLN A 74 78.00 22.29 -12.11
N GLU A 75 77.26 21.81 -13.11
CA GLU A 75 76.04 22.46 -13.63
C GLU A 75 74.76 21.89 -12.99
N SER A 76 74.86 20.93 -12.04
CA SER A 76 73.72 20.34 -11.40
C SER A 76 72.96 21.37 -10.54
N GLY A 77 71.71 21.52 -10.82
CA GLY A 77 70.79 22.38 -10.05
C GLY A 77 70.35 21.76 -8.72
N ALA A 78 69.09 21.46 -8.58
CA ALA A 78 68.53 20.89 -7.34
C ALA A 78 68.40 19.36 -7.44
N ILE A 79 68.63 18.66 -6.33
CA ILE A 79 68.23 17.26 -6.13
C ILE A 79 66.82 17.29 -5.53
N ASN A 80 65.84 16.76 -6.29
CA ASN A 80 64.47 16.64 -5.84
C ASN A 80 64.22 15.26 -5.21
N PHE A 81 63.53 15.20 -4.14
CA PHE A 81 63.08 13.95 -3.49
C PHE A 81 61.75 14.12 -2.77
N THR A 82 61.11 13.02 -2.54
CA THR A 82 59.81 12.99 -1.81
C THR A 82 60.04 12.46 -0.40
N ILE A 83 59.42 13.11 0.57
CA ILE A 83 59.49 12.66 1.98
C ILE A 83 58.86 11.28 2.06
N PRO A 84 59.63 10.26 2.45
CA PRO A 84 59.14 8.88 2.56
C PRO A 84 58.24 8.72 3.80
N GLU A 85 57.61 7.54 3.94
CA GLU A 85 56.89 7.20 5.17
C GLU A 85 57.81 7.26 6.38
N ALA A 86 57.45 8.11 7.31
CA ALA A 86 58.20 8.34 8.53
C ALA A 86 57.28 8.79 9.67
N THR A 87 57.75 8.61 10.90
CA THR A 87 57.08 9.07 12.11
C THR A 87 57.13 10.58 12.27
N LYS A 88 56.20 11.16 13.03
CA LYS A 88 56.15 12.55 13.44
C LYS A 88 57.50 13.00 14.04
N GLY A 89 57.86 14.24 13.73
CA GLY A 89 59.02 14.90 14.35
C GLY A 89 60.27 14.93 13.46
N LYS A 90 61.41 15.14 14.08
CA LYS A 90 62.68 15.33 13.40
C LYS A 90 63.23 14.02 12.83
N ASN A 91 63.51 14.01 11.55
CA ASN A 91 64.17 12.92 10.83
C ASN A 91 65.42 13.42 10.17
N ARG A 92 66.50 12.69 10.29
CA ARG A 92 67.79 13.04 9.67
C ARG A 92 67.74 12.85 8.19
N VAL A 93 68.25 13.81 7.42
CA VAL A 93 68.49 13.72 5.99
C VAL A 93 70.01 13.80 5.77
N THR A 94 70.56 12.78 5.12
CA THR A 94 72.00 12.69 4.88
C THR A 94 72.26 12.60 3.39
N LEU A 95 72.97 13.59 2.85
CA LEU A 95 73.52 13.58 1.52
C LEU A 95 74.96 13.08 1.59
N LYS A 96 75.25 11.99 0.94
CA LYS A 96 76.62 11.50 0.72
C LYS A 96 77.02 11.81 -0.69
N VAL A 97 78.14 12.53 -0.88
CA VAL A 97 78.77 12.79 -2.17
C VAL A 97 80.22 12.29 -2.10
N ALA A 98 80.58 11.30 -2.91
CA ALA A 98 81.84 10.60 -2.80
C ALA A 98 82.09 10.05 -1.36
N ASN A 99 83.01 10.65 -0.59
CA ASN A 99 83.32 10.28 0.80
C ASN A 99 82.81 11.28 1.85
N ASP A 100 82.17 12.38 1.41
CA ASP A 100 81.70 13.44 2.30
C ASP A 100 80.23 13.25 2.65
N TYR A 101 79.87 13.59 3.89
CA TYR A 101 78.53 13.48 4.42
C TYR A 101 78.05 14.84 4.88
N PHE A 102 76.85 15.25 4.37
CA PHE A 102 76.18 16.49 4.75
C PHE A 102 74.84 16.11 5.37
N THR A 103 74.53 16.61 6.55
CA THR A 103 73.33 16.25 7.30
C THR A 103 72.49 17.46 7.66
N THR A 104 71.20 17.24 7.74
CA THR A 104 70.23 18.20 8.27
C THR A 104 69.05 17.45 8.86
N GLU A 105 68.12 18.15 9.47
CA GLU A 105 66.88 17.59 9.98
C GLU A 105 65.71 18.09 9.15
N PHE A 106 64.76 17.21 8.89
CA PHE A 106 63.47 17.54 8.35
C PHE A 106 62.39 17.17 9.37
N THR A 107 61.46 18.07 9.65
CA THR A 107 60.36 17.82 10.60
C THR A 107 59.14 17.28 9.83
N VAL A 108 58.81 16.00 10.04
CA VAL A 108 57.61 15.39 9.51
C VAL A 108 56.42 15.84 10.32
N MET A 109 55.44 16.42 9.63
CA MET A 109 54.15 16.81 10.17
C MET A 109 53.11 15.70 9.93
N PRO A 110 52.26 15.40 10.90
CA PRO A 110 51.18 14.47 10.68
C PRO A 110 50.16 15.05 9.69
N SER A 111 49.54 14.17 8.92
CA SER A 111 48.50 14.55 7.97
C SER A 111 47.49 13.42 7.77
N ILE A 112 46.27 13.80 7.38
CA ILE A 112 45.28 12.89 6.86
C ILE A 112 44.99 13.20 5.41
N SER A 113 44.62 12.19 4.64
CA SER A 113 44.10 12.32 3.27
C SER A 113 42.87 11.48 3.09
N ILE A 114 41.94 11.97 2.32
CA ILE A 114 40.65 11.34 2.09
C ILE A 114 40.44 11.19 0.59
N ASN A 115 39.89 10.08 0.16
CA ASN A 115 39.72 9.75 -1.24
C ASN A 115 38.65 10.59 -1.98
N SER A 116 37.83 11.36 -1.27
CA SER A 116 36.83 12.28 -1.85
C SER A 116 36.58 13.47 -0.92
N ASP A 117 36.37 14.63 -1.49
CA ASP A 117 36.00 15.87 -0.79
C ASP A 117 34.49 16.07 -0.66
N LYS A 118 33.70 15.16 -1.24
CA LYS A 118 32.23 15.17 -1.18
C LYS A 118 31.62 13.79 -1.23
N GLY A 119 30.41 13.64 -0.66
CA GLY A 119 29.65 12.40 -0.66
C GLY A 119 28.33 12.54 0.08
N THR A 120 27.58 11.46 0.15
CA THR A 120 26.29 11.42 0.85
C THR A 120 26.44 10.85 2.25
N VAL A 121 25.49 11.13 3.11
CA VAL A 121 25.35 10.41 4.39
C VAL A 121 25.37 8.90 4.14
N GLY A 122 26.14 8.19 4.96
CA GLY A 122 26.29 6.73 4.85
C GLY A 122 27.26 6.25 3.78
N SER A 123 27.85 7.15 2.96
CA SER A 123 28.92 6.75 2.02
C SER A 123 30.20 6.40 2.77
N ASN A 124 30.97 5.47 2.19
CA ASN A 124 32.25 5.05 2.74
C ASN A 124 33.38 5.90 2.14
N LEU A 125 34.19 6.48 3.02
CA LEU A 125 35.42 7.20 2.69
C LEU A 125 36.61 6.39 3.16
N THR A 126 37.71 6.42 2.40
CA THR A 126 38.99 5.89 2.86
C THR A 126 39.80 7.05 3.42
N ILE A 127 40.11 6.98 4.71
CA ILE A 127 40.96 7.96 5.40
C ILE A 127 42.31 7.31 5.63
N ILE A 128 43.38 7.99 5.22
CA ILE A 128 44.76 7.57 5.41
C ILE A 128 45.48 8.62 6.26
N GLY A 129 46.01 8.22 7.37
CA GLY A 129 46.89 9.03 8.18
C GLY A 129 48.36 8.69 7.96
N ARG A 130 49.20 9.71 7.91
CA ARG A 130 50.66 9.56 7.79
C ARG A 130 51.38 10.54 8.70
N GLY A 131 52.60 10.18 9.08
CA GLY A 131 53.43 11.05 9.92
C GLY A 131 52.95 11.18 11.36
N PHE A 132 52.19 10.21 11.86
CA PHE A 132 51.88 10.08 13.30
C PHE A 132 53.06 9.48 14.09
N ASN A 133 52.93 9.34 15.40
CA ASN A 133 53.96 8.60 16.15
C ASN A 133 53.97 7.12 15.74
N GLY A 134 55.16 6.52 15.74
CA GLY A 134 55.28 5.09 15.45
C GLY A 134 54.55 4.24 16.50
N ASN A 135 53.72 3.30 16.03
CA ASN A 135 52.89 2.44 16.87
C ASN A 135 51.90 3.23 17.79
N GLU A 136 51.53 4.44 17.40
CA GLU A 136 50.54 5.23 18.13
C GLU A 136 49.21 4.48 18.14
N SER A 137 48.64 4.34 19.33
CA SER A 137 47.33 3.69 19.54
C SER A 137 46.30 4.67 20.05
N GLY A 138 45.00 4.30 19.91
CA GLY A 138 43.91 5.14 20.39
C GLY A 138 43.64 6.38 19.54
N ILE A 139 44.09 6.38 18.28
CA ILE A 139 43.78 7.44 17.33
C ILE A 139 42.27 7.43 17.10
N GLN A 140 41.67 8.62 17.04
CA GLN A 140 40.24 8.86 16.82
C GLN A 140 40.06 9.73 15.58
N ILE A 141 39.02 9.47 14.82
CA ILE A 141 38.54 10.40 13.80
C ILE A 141 37.48 11.31 14.43
N LEU A 142 37.64 12.59 14.17
CA LEU A 142 36.68 13.62 14.56
C LEU A 142 35.87 14.03 13.33
N TYR A 143 34.57 14.15 13.52
CA TYR A 143 33.64 14.74 12.53
C TYR A 143 32.96 15.93 13.22
N ASP A 144 33.19 17.12 12.71
CA ASP A 144 32.78 18.39 13.34
C ASP A 144 33.19 18.47 14.81
N GLY A 145 34.44 18.05 15.12
CA GLY A 145 35.00 18.04 16.43
C GLY A 145 34.53 16.91 17.35
N SER A 146 33.58 16.11 16.96
CA SER A 146 33.03 14.96 17.72
C SER A 146 33.71 13.64 17.33
N PRO A 147 34.18 12.82 18.27
CA PRO A 147 34.75 11.50 17.96
C PRO A 147 33.70 10.59 17.33
N THR A 148 34.02 10.04 16.15
CA THR A 148 33.15 9.12 15.41
C THR A 148 33.73 7.73 15.26
N GLU A 149 35.04 7.63 15.06
CA GLU A 149 35.79 6.36 15.03
C GLU A 149 36.92 6.42 16.06
N THR A 150 37.17 5.31 16.76
CA THR A 150 38.12 5.24 17.84
C THR A 150 38.94 3.95 17.80
N GLY A 151 40.06 3.90 18.54
CA GLY A 151 40.86 2.68 18.66
C GLY A 151 41.76 2.39 17.45
N ILE A 152 41.98 3.36 16.57
CA ILE A 152 42.87 3.22 15.42
C ILE A 152 44.31 3.18 15.90
N SER A 153 45.13 2.37 15.24
CA SER A 153 46.55 2.27 15.53
C SER A 153 47.40 2.50 14.29
N ALA A 154 48.45 3.29 14.44
CA ALA A 154 49.47 3.50 13.43
C ALA A 154 50.46 2.33 13.40
N ASN A 155 51.08 2.08 12.29
CA ASN A 155 52.21 1.16 12.17
C ASN A 155 53.50 1.80 12.75
N ASN A 156 54.62 1.08 12.69
CA ASN A 156 55.90 1.57 13.18
C ASN A 156 56.45 2.80 12.45
N LYS A 157 55.88 3.14 11.25
CA LYS A 157 56.22 4.33 10.48
C LYS A 157 55.21 5.48 10.66
N GLY A 158 54.25 5.33 11.56
CA GLY A 158 53.25 6.35 11.83
C GLY A 158 52.15 6.46 10.76
N SER A 159 51.90 5.40 9.99
CA SER A 159 50.84 5.35 8.97
C SER A 159 49.71 4.44 9.41
N TRP A 160 48.50 4.84 9.10
CA TRP A 160 47.27 4.07 9.32
C TRP A 160 46.25 4.34 8.23
N GLN A 161 45.25 3.44 8.07
CA GLN A 161 44.16 3.55 7.13
C GLN A 161 42.90 2.95 7.71
N ILE A 162 41.76 3.63 7.47
CA ILE A 162 40.44 3.11 7.83
C ILE A 162 39.42 3.37 6.73
N THR A 163 38.31 2.64 6.79
CA THR A 163 37.08 3.00 6.10
C THR A 163 36.17 3.74 7.06
N PHE A 164 35.86 4.99 6.76
CA PHE A 164 35.01 5.87 7.54
C PHE A 164 33.64 6.00 6.87
N LYS A 165 32.57 5.79 7.63
CA LYS A 165 31.22 5.97 7.15
C LYS A 165 30.70 7.35 7.54
N VAL A 166 30.33 8.17 6.54
CA VAL A 166 29.80 9.53 6.77
C VAL A 166 28.57 9.47 7.68
N PRO A 167 28.61 10.08 8.86
CA PRO A 167 27.50 10.04 9.81
C PRO A 167 26.31 10.88 9.32
N PRO A 168 25.10 10.69 9.89
CA PRO A 168 23.96 11.58 9.64
C PRO A 168 24.32 13.03 9.96
N SER A 169 24.28 13.87 8.93
CA SER A 169 24.64 15.30 9.01
C SER A 169 23.91 16.09 7.94
N SER A 170 23.73 17.40 8.17
CA SER A 170 23.05 18.28 7.22
C SER A 170 23.94 18.55 5.99
N ARG A 171 23.35 19.09 4.93
CA ARG A 171 24.08 19.49 3.73
C ARG A 171 25.17 20.52 4.03
N GLY A 172 26.20 20.50 3.23
CA GLY A 172 27.26 21.49 3.27
C GLY A 172 28.59 20.98 3.77
N LYS A 173 29.47 21.89 4.16
CA LYS A 173 30.84 21.57 4.57
C LYS A 173 30.86 21.08 6.02
N HIS A 174 31.58 19.99 6.22
CA HIS A 174 31.90 19.38 7.50
C HIS A 174 33.40 19.20 7.62
N VAL A 175 33.90 19.21 8.83
CA VAL A 175 35.33 19.04 9.10
C VAL A 175 35.61 17.61 9.52
N ILE A 176 36.58 16.98 8.85
CA ILE A 176 37.13 15.70 9.25
C ILE A 176 38.56 15.94 9.74
N ASP A 177 38.87 15.46 10.93
CA ASP A 177 40.14 15.59 11.56
C ASP A 177 40.51 14.30 12.31
N ALA A 178 41.74 14.19 12.83
CA ALA A 178 42.16 13.07 13.63
C ALA A 178 42.92 13.53 14.88
N LYS A 179 42.81 12.79 15.97
CA LYS A 179 43.56 13.02 17.17
C LYS A 179 43.93 11.72 17.87
N GLY A 180 45.03 11.75 18.59
CA GLY A 180 45.50 10.68 19.47
C GLY A 180 46.47 11.23 20.50
N ILE A 181 47.63 10.61 20.68
CA ILE A 181 48.80 11.20 21.28
C ILE A 181 49.27 12.38 20.42
N THR A 182 49.15 12.25 19.09
CA THR A 182 49.25 13.35 18.12
C THR A 182 48.01 14.23 18.26
N PRO A 183 48.16 15.50 18.73
CA PRO A 183 46.99 16.38 18.89
C PRO A 183 46.39 16.82 17.53
N ALA A 184 45.07 17.05 17.51
CA ALA A 184 44.36 17.51 16.33
C ALA A 184 44.94 18.83 15.77
N THR A 185 45.39 19.72 16.63
CA THR A 185 46.01 21.02 16.24
C THR A 185 47.27 20.88 15.37
N ASP A 186 47.91 19.70 15.35
CA ASP A 186 49.09 19.44 14.53
C ASP A 186 48.70 18.91 13.11
N ILE A 187 47.43 18.67 12.85
CA ILE A 187 46.88 18.09 11.64
C ILE A 187 46.05 19.15 10.92
N GLU A 188 46.22 19.27 9.62
CA GLU A 188 45.36 20.16 8.83
C GLU A 188 43.98 19.54 8.65
N ASP A 189 42.92 20.32 8.97
CA ASP A 189 41.53 19.95 8.83
C ASP A 189 41.18 19.61 7.38
N TRP A 190 40.47 18.53 7.18
CA TRP A 190 39.91 18.17 5.86
C TRP A 190 38.48 18.62 5.75
N SER A 191 38.17 19.44 4.74
CA SER A 191 36.80 19.89 4.46
C SER A 191 36.09 18.86 3.57
N PHE A 192 34.99 18.28 4.06
CA PHE A 192 34.13 17.34 3.35
C PHE A 192 32.76 17.93 3.12
N THR A 193 32.22 17.82 1.91
CA THR A 193 30.90 18.35 1.56
C THR A 193 29.85 17.25 1.54
N VAL A 194 28.86 17.30 2.42
CA VAL A 194 27.68 16.42 2.38
C VAL A 194 26.73 16.86 1.27
N VAL A 195 26.46 15.94 0.36
CA VAL A 195 25.51 16.09 -0.74
C VAL A 195 24.19 15.43 -0.36
N PRO A 196 23.06 16.13 -0.48
CA PRO A 196 21.74 15.55 -0.21
C PRO A 196 21.45 14.40 -1.17
N LYS A 197 20.81 13.36 -0.65
CA LYS A 197 20.28 12.27 -1.45
C LYS A 197 18.90 11.82 -0.97
N ILE A 198 18.19 11.16 -1.85
CA ILE A 198 16.97 10.43 -1.52
C ILE A 198 17.13 8.95 -1.86
N ASP A 199 16.49 8.12 -1.07
CA ASP A 199 16.38 6.68 -1.27
C ASP A 199 14.91 6.31 -1.28
N THR A 200 14.51 5.36 -2.12
CA THR A 200 13.15 4.82 -2.19
C THR A 200 13.11 3.35 -1.82
N SER A 201 12.05 2.94 -1.15
CA SER A 201 11.84 1.54 -0.80
C SER A 201 10.35 1.19 -0.91
N PRO A 202 9.99 0.23 -1.80
CA PRO A 202 10.84 -0.43 -2.80
C PRO A 202 11.29 0.52 -3.91
N ALA A 203 12.26 0.11 -4.74
CA ALA A 203 12.73 0.86 -5.89
C ALA A 203 11.98 0.50 -7.20
N SER A 204 11.04 -0.42 -7.13
CA SER A 204 10.17 -0.82 -8.25
C SER A 204 8.82 -1.30 -7.75
N GLY A 205 7.82 -1.25 -8.62
CA GLY A 205 6.47 -1.70 -8.30
C GLY A 205 5.47 -1.21 -9.36
N TRP A 206 4.20 -1.26 -9.05
CA TRP A 206 3.12 -0.87 -9.95
C TRP A 206 2.55 0.52 -9.63
N VAL A 207 1.81 1.08 -10.54
CA VAL A 207 1.02 2.30 -10.36
C VAL A 207 0.08 2.15 -9.17
N GLY A 208 0.05 3.17 -8.30
CA GLY A 208 -0.73 3.15 -7.07
C GLY A 208 -0.04 2.49 -5.87
N ALA A 209 1.10 1.79 -6.07
CA ALA A 209 1.86 1.24 -4.96
C ALA A 209 2.34 2.38 -4.02
N VAL A 210 2.28 2.12 -2.72
CA VAL A 210 2.81 3.04 -1.72
C VAL A 210 4.31 2.82 -1.60
N VAL A 211 5.08 3.87 -1.81
CA VAL A 211 6.54 3.87 -1.73
C VAL A 211 6.99 4.72 -0.56
N GLY A 212 7.87 4.15 0.25
CA GLY A 212 8.62 4.90 1.26
C GLY A 212 9.73 5.71 0.59
N ILE A 213 9.89 6.95 0.98
CA ILE A 213 10.99 7.80 0.56
C ILE A 213 11.69 8.38 1.79
N ALA A 214 13.00 8.34 1.78
CA ALA A 214 13.84 8.91 2.83
C ALA A 214 14.85 9.87 2.22
N GLY A 215 15.02 11.02 2.81
CA GLY A 215 16.05 11.97 2.47
C GLY A 215 17.11 12.07 3.55
N SER A 216 18.34 12.26 3.16
CA SER A 216 19.47 12.51 4.04
C SER A 216 20.39 13.60 3.50
N GLY A 217 21.06 14.33 4.38
CA GLY A 217 21.95 15.40 3.99
C GLY A 217 21.21 16.65 3.47
N PHE A 218 19.96 16.87 3.82
CA PHE A 218 19.24 18.12 3.56
C PHE A 218 19.66 19.20 4.55
N ALA A 219 19.16 20.43 4.41
CA ALA A 219 19.46 21.46 5.39
C ALA A 219 18.88 21.11 6.77
N SER A 220 19.61 21.50 7.83
CA SER A 220 19.18 21.27 9.21
C SER A 220 17.84 21.93 9.50
N GLY A 221 16.85 21.17 9.95
CA GLY A 221 15.52 21.68 10.28
C GLY A 221 14.73 22.24 9.09
N GLU A 222 15.08 21.87 7.88
CA GLU A 222 14.42 22.37 6.67
C GLU A 222 12.94 22.02 6.65
N THR A 223 12.11 22.99 6.27
CA THR A 223 10.65 22.85 6.22
C THR A 223 10.14 22.88 4.79
N ASN A 224 8.92 22.37 4.58
CA ASN A 224 8.24 22.39 3.29
C ASN A 224 9.01 21.71 2.15
N ILE A 225 9.76 20.66 2.47
CA ILE A 225 10.37 19.82 1.45
C ILE A 225 9.24 19.20 0.61
N LYS A 226 9.45 19.24 -0.71
CA LYS A 226 8.54 18.70 -1.72
C LYS A 226 9.18 17.49 -2.36
N VAL A 227 8.37 16.47 -2.68
CA VAL A 227 8.77 15.34 -3.50
C VAL A 227 8.10 15.47 -4.86
N THR A 228 8.87 15.24 -5.91
CA THR A 228 8.38 15.20 -7.29
C THR A 228 8.59 13.81 -7.92
N TYR A 229 7.69 13.46 -8.81
CA TYR A 229 7.75 12.31 -9.69
C TYR A 229 7.66 12.82 -11.13
N ASP A 230 8.70 12.59 -11.94
CA ASP A 230 8.86 13.17 -13.28
C ASP A 230 8.61 14.68 -13.30
N GLY A 231 9.11 15.38 -12.29
CA GLY A 231 8.96 16.83 -12.13
C GLY A 231 7.60 17.29 -11.59
N VAL A 232 6.61 16.39 -11.45
CA VAL A 232 5.28 16.71 -10.88
C VAL A 232 5.30 16.50 -9.38
N THR A 233 4.85 17.48 -8.60
CA THR A 233 4.80 17.38 -7.14
C THR A 233 3.79 16.31 -6.68
N VAL A 234 4.26 15.32 -5.93
CA VAL A 234 3.45 14.22 -5.38
C VAL A 234 3.31 14.27 -3.86
N LYS A 235 4.20 14.99 -3.17
CA LYS A 235 4.14 15.17 -1.71
C LYS A 235 4.72 16.53 -1.32
N THR A 236 4.17 17.13 -0.28
CA THR A 236 4.62 18.42 0.28
C THR A 236 4.55 18.39 1.80
N GLY A 237 5.07 19.45 2.44
CA GLY A 237 4.97 19.63 3.87
C GLY A 237 5.85 18.67 4.68
N ILE A 238 6.95 18.18 4.10
CA ILE A 238 7.92 17.34 4.78
C ILE A 238 8.92 18.22 5.53
N PHE A 239 9.38 17.75 6.69
CA PHE A 239 10.31 18.42 7.57
C PHE A 239 11.53 17.55 7.79
N ALA A 240 12.74 18.14 7.67
CA ALA A 240 13.97 17.48 8.06
C ALA A 240 14.29 17.73 9.54
N ASP A 241 14.94 16.77 10.16
CA ASP A 241 15.48 16.91 11.50
C ASP A 241 16.71 17.82 11.56
N GLY A 242 17.30 17.99 12.73
CA GLY A 242 18.52 18.79 12.92
C GLY A 242 19.75 18.26 12.18
N LYS A 243 19.72 17.03 11.68
CA LYS A 243 20.76 16.39 10.88
C LYS A 243 20.42 16.32 9.39
N GLY A 244 19.32 16.97 8.98
CA GLY A 244 18.89 16.99 7.59
C GLY A 244 18.32 15.66 7.09
N SER A 245 17.81 14.82 7.99
CA SER A 245 17.17 13.54 7.64
C SER A 245 15.65 13.67 7.73
N TRP A 246 14.94 13.00 6.84
CA TRP A 246 13.48 12.96 6.83
C TRP A 246 12.97 11.68 6.17
N GLN A 247 11.72 11.33 6.44
CA GLN A 247 11.02 10.20 5.82
C GLN A 247 9.58 10.60 5.47
N SER A 248 9.04 9.99 4.42
CA SER A 248 7.66 10.17 4.01
C SER A 248 7.20 8.99 3.15
N THR A 249 5.95 9.01 2.73
CA THR A 249 5.39 8.07 1.78
C THR A 249 4.54 8.80 0.75
N PHE A 250 4.46 8.23 -0.44
CA PHE A 250 3.52 8.66 -1.48
C PHE A 250 3.12 7.45 -2.33
N SER A 251 2.03 7.58 -3.09
CA SER A 251 1.62 6.54 -4.04
C SER A 251 2.15 6.88 -5.42
N ILE A 252 2.64 5.86 -6.13
CA ILE A 252 3.14 6.01 -7.51
C ILE A 252 2.00 6.52 -8.40
N PRO A 253 2.17 7.67 -9.07
CA PRO A 253 1.17 8.19 -10.00
C PRO A 253 0.98 7.29 -11.21
N THR A 254 -0.13 7.48 -11.91
CA THR A 254 -0.37 6.83 -13.21
C THR A 254 0.72 7.24 -14.19
N SER A 255 1.51 6.27 -14.63
CA SER A 255 2.66 6.43 -15.53
C SER A 255 2.89 5.15 -16.34
N ALA A 256 3.55 5.26 -17.48
CA ALA A 256 3.92 4.14 -18.33
C ALA A 256 4.96 3.23 -17.63
N LYS A 257 5.24 2.06 -18.18
CA LYS A 257 6.31 1.18 -17.69
C LYS A 257 7.68 1.82 -17.85
N GLY A 258 8.60 1.45 -16.98
CA GLY A 258 10.01 1.88 -17.07
C GLY A 258 10.45 2.75 -15.92
N SER A 259 11.57 3.41 -16.12
CA SER A 259 12.25 4.19 -15.08
C SER A 259 11.70 5.61 -15.03
N HIS A 260 11.25 6.01 -13.85
CA HIS A 260 10.73 7.33 -13.55
C HIS A 260 11.59 8.01 -12.50
N GLU A 261 11.88 9.30 -12.71
CA GLU A 261 12.71 10.08 -11.82
C GLU A 261 11.92 10.53 -10.58
N ILE A 262 12.49 10.28 -9.41
CA ILE A 262 12.00 10.84 -8.16
C ILE A 262 13.03 11.82 -7.63
N ASN A 263 12.57 13.02 -7.26
CA ASN A 263 13.40 14.02 -6.63
C ASN A 263 12.72 14.62 -5.40
N ALA A 264 13.52 15.27 -4.55
CA ALA A 264 13.00 16.04 -3.43
C ALA A 264 13.85 17.30 -3.23
N PHE A 265 13.22 18.40 -2.91
CA PHE A 265 13.89 19.68 -2.71
C PHE A 265 13.06 20.60 -1.81
N GLY A 266 13.70 21.58 -1.22
CA GLY A 266 13.07 22.60 -0.38
C GLY A 266 13.60 23.99 -0.68
N ALA A 267 13.34 24.92 0.22
CA ALA A 267 13.77 26.31 0.02
C ALA A 267 15.30 26.50 0.18
N VAL A 268 15.92 25.65 1.02
CA VAL A 268 17.35 25.70 1.33
C VAL A 268 18.14 24.64 0.58
N THR A 269 17.53 23.49 0.32
CA THR A 269 18.11 22.40 -0.49
C THR A 269 17.49 22.45 -1.89
N PRO A 270 18.16 23.04 -2.89
CA PRO A 270 17.58 23.17 -4.22
C PRO A 270 17.61 21.86 -4.99
N ASP A 271 16.74 21.74 -6.01
CA ASP A 271 16.57 20.58 -6.89
C ASP A 271 17.91 20.04 -7.45
N GLY A 272 18.76 20.95 -7.96
CA GLY A 272 20.03 20.58 -8.61
C GLY A 272 21.10 20.00 -7.69
N ASP A 273 20.96 20.15 -6.39
CA ASP A 273 21.94 19.67 -5.40
C ASP A 273 21.66 18.25 -4.92
N VAL A 274 20.45 17.72 -5.17
CA VAL A 274 20.01 16.42 -4.62
C VAL A 274 20.34 15.28 -5.57
N MET A 275 20.94 14.23 -5.05
CA MET A 275 21.07 12.97 -5.78
C MET A 275 19.69 12.31 -5.85
N LYS A 276 19.14 12.29 -7.06
CA LYS A 276 17.83 11.78 -7.40
C LYS A 276 17.77 10.26 -7.28
N ALA A 277 16.58 9.72 -7.10
CA ALA A 277 16.31 8.29 -7.16
C ALA A 277 15.49 7.98 -8.40
N ASN A 278 15.54 6.73 -8.84
CA ASN A 278 14.68 6.21 -9.89
C ASN A 278 13.75 5.15 -9.31
N PHE A 279 12.51 5.14 -9.82
CA PHE A 279 11.55 4.09 -9.54
C PHE A 279 11.17 3.40 -10.85
N ASN A 280 11.23 2.07 -10.86
CA ASN A 280 10.88 1.31 -12.05
C ASN A 280 9.43 0.82 -11.97
N VAL A 281 8.57 1.38 -12.83
CA VAL A 281 7.17 0.97 -12.93
C VAL A 281 7.06 -0.33 -13.72
N SER A 282 6.45 -1.32 -13.10
CA SER A 282 6.09 -2.59 -13.72
C SER A 282 4.61 -2.60 -14.10
N PRO A 283 4.26 -3.24 -15.21
CA PRO A 283 2.86 -3.37 -15.60
C PRO A 283 2.10 -4.25 -14.61
N ALA A 284 0.83 -3.91 -14.41
CA ALA A 284 -0.07 -4.67 -13.58
C ALA A 284 -1.48 -4.63 -14.15
N ILE A 285 -2.27 -5.65 -13.85
CA ILE A 285 -3.71 -5.69 -14.14
C ILE A 285 -4.51 -5.74 -12.84
N LYS A 286 -5.70 -5.20 -12.90
CA LYS A 286 -6.67 -5.17 -11.83
C LYS A 286 -8.03 -5.63 -12.35
N LEU A 287 -8.74 -6.37 -11.53
CA LEU A 287 -10.07 -6.85 -11.82
C LEU A 287 -11.08 -6.18 -10.90
N GLU A 288 -12.21 -5.80 -11.45
CA GLU A 288 -13.36 -5.28 -10.71
C GLU A 288 -14.64 -5.86 -11.27
N LEU A 289 -15.57 -6.29 -10.41
CA LEU A 289 -16.92 -6.64 -10.86
C LEU A 289 -17.65 -5.39 -11.35
N THR A 290 -18.43 -5.50 -12.42
CA THR A 290 -19.29 -4.39 -12.89
C THR A 290 -20.36 -3.99 -11.86
N SER A 291 -20.67 -4.88 -10.92
CA SER A 291 -21.61 -4.65 -9.80
C SER A 291 -20.96 -4.11 -8.53
N GLY A 292 -19.61 -3.95 -8.49
CA GLY A 292 -18.87 -3.45 -7.33
C GLY A 292 -17.60 -4.24 -7.02
N TYR A 293 -17.21 -4.28 -5.75
CA TYR A 293 -15.94 -4.82 -5.27
C TYR A 293 -15.85 -6.36 -5.40
N LEU A 294 -14.68 -6.90 -5.82
CA LEU A 294 -14.34 -8.33 -5.84
C LEU A 294 -14.25 -8.92 -4.42
N GLY A 295 -15.33 -8.91 -3.67
CA GLY A 295 -15.42 -9.55 -2.35
C GLY A 295 -16.40 -10.72 -2.30
N GLY A 296 -17.04 -11.03 -3.45
CA GLY A 296 -18.03 -12.09 -3.60
C GLY A 296 -17.57 -13.25 -4.49
N THR A 297 -18.42 -14.25 -4.60
CA THR A 297 -18.28 -15.33 -5.58
C THR A 297 -18.45 -14.78 -6.99
N ILE A 298 -17.65 -15.26 -7.92
CA ILE A 298 -17.73 -14.95 -9.35
C ILE A 298 -18.28 -16.18 -10.05
N ASN A 299 -19.24 -15.96 -10.94
CA ASN A 299 -19.89 -17.02 -11.70
C ASN A 299 -19.53 -16.92 -13.19
N VAL A 300 -19.72 -18.00 -13.90
CA VAL A 300 -19.67 -18.01 -15.37
C VAL A 300 -20.72 -17.03 -15.90
N GLY A 301 -20.35 -16.21 -16.89
CA GLY A 301 -21.21 -15.16 -17.46
C GLY A 301 -21.16 -13.81 -16.74
N ASP A 302 -20.54 -13.73 -15.54
CA ASP A 302 -20.35 -12.46 -14.86
C ASP A 302 -19.48 -11.52 -15.70
N SER A 303 -19.78 -10.23 -15.61
CA SER A 303 -19.00 -9.20 -16.29
C SER A 303 -17.97 -8.58 -15.35
N LEU A 304 -16.71 -8.66 -15.74
CA LEU A 304 -15.57 -8.08 -15.07
C LEU A 304 -15.02 -6.88 -15.85
N TRP A 305 -14.65 -5.82 -15.15
CA TRP A 305 -13.72 -4.84 -15.69
C TRP A 305 -12.29 -5.36 -15.47
N VAL A 306 -11.53 -5.45 -16.56
CA VAL A 306 -10.10 -5.70 -16.53
C VAL A 306 -9.41 -4.40 -16.90
N SER A 307 -8.61 -3.88 -16.02
CA SER A 307 -7.83 -2.66 -16.24
C SER A 307 -6.34 -2.94 -16.12
N GLY A 308 -5.55 -2.34 -17.00
CA GLY A 308 -4.10 -2.38 -16.97
C GLY A 308 -3.52 -1.02 -16.66
N VAL A 309 -2.43 -1.01 -15.92
CA VAL A 309 -1.64 0.19 -15.61
C VAL A 309 -0.16 -0.13 -15.74
N GLY A 310 0.65 0.90 -16.05
CA GLY A 310 2.09 0.71 -16.21
C GLY A 310 2.46 -0.12 -17.45
N PHE A 311 1.63 -0.13 -18.49
CA PHE A 311 2.01 -0.62 -19.82
C PHE A 311 2.83 0.43 -20.54
N GLU A 312 3.32 0.13 -21.77
CA GLU A 312 3.98 1.15 -22.59
C GLU A 312 3.01 2.27 -22.96
N ALA A 313 3.49 3.50 -23.07
CA ALA A 313 2.67 4.63 -23.48
C ALA A 313 2.12 4.43 -24.91
N ASN A 314 0.82 4.56 -25.09
CA ASN A 314 0.11 4.34 -26.36
C ASN A 314 0.32 2.92 -26.94
N GLU A 315 0.57 1.93 -26.09
CA GLU A 315 0.74 0.53 -26.52
C GLU A 315 -0.52 0.02 -27.22
N THR A 316 -0.33 -0.63 -28.35
CA THR A 316 -1.41 -1.19 -29.17
C THR A 316 -1.45 -2.71 -29.10
N SER A 317 -2.51 -3.29 -29.65
CA SER A 317 -2.68 -4.75 -29.76
C SER A 317 -2.65 -5.47 -28.41
N ILE A 318 -3.08 -4.79 -27.34
CA ILE A 318 -3.17 -5.42 -26.02
C ILE A 318 -4.24 -6.50 -26.10
N LYS A 319 -3.91 -7.65 -25.54
CA LYS A 319 -4.73 -8.86 -25.46
C LYS A 319 -4.92 -9.24 -24.01
N VAL A 320 -6.11 -9.74 -23.68
CA VAL A 320 -6.40 -10.35 -22.36
C VAL A 320 -6.68 -11.82 -22.58
N THR A 321 -6.10 -12.64 -21.72
CA THR A 321 -6.30 -14.09 -21.72
C THR A 321 -6.91 -14.56 -20.40
N PHE A 322 -7.74 -15.59 -20.49
CA PHE A 322 -8.30 -16.34 -19.38
C PHE A 322 -7.77 -17.78 -19.50
N ASP A 323 -7.00 -18.26 -18.53
CA ASP A 323 -6.26 -19.53 -18.59
C ASP A 323 -5.47 -19.70 -19.89
N GLY A 324 -4.84 -18.62 -20.35
CA GLY A 324 -4.09 -18.59 -21.61
C GLY A 324 -4.96 -18.52 -22.88
N THR A 325 -6.29 -18.63 -22.78
CA THR A 325 -7.21 -18.48 -23.91
C THR A 325 -7.54 -17.01 -24.14
N LEU A 326 -7.45 -16.53 -25.39
CA LEU A 326 -7.75 -15.15 -25.74
C LEU A 326 -9.23 -14.82 -25.50
N VAL A 327 -9.52 -13.80 -24.70
CA VAL A 327 -10.89 -13.36 -24.37
C VAL A 327 -11.17 -11.91 -24.76
N ALA A 328 -10.12 -11.07 -24.87
CA ALA A 328 -10.26 -9.72 -25.40
C ALA A 328 -8.99 -9.32 -26.19
N SER A 329 -9.11 -8.44 -27.18
CA SER A 329 -7.99 -8.02 -28.02
C SER A 329 -8.23 -6.64 -28.64
N ASN A 330 -7.20 -6.09 -29.30
CA ASN A 330 -7.21 -4.77 -29.93
C ASN A 330 -7.41 -3.61 -28.92
N ILE A 331 -7.05 -3.83 -27.67
CA ILE A 331 -7.07 -2.81 -26.62
C ILE A 331 -5.86 -1.89 -26.82
N VAL A 332 -6.04 -0.60 -26.54
CA VAL A 332 -4.99 0.42 -26.66
C VAL A 332 -4.82 1.13 -25.33
N ALA A 333 -3.57 1.25 -24.89
CA ALA A 333 -3.23 2.04 -23.70
C ALA A 333 -3.20 3.54 -24.02
N ASP A 334 -3.45 4.35 -23.02
CA ASP A 334 -3.30 5.81 -23.10
C ASP A 334 -1.81 6.24 -23.03
N THR A 335 -1.56 7.55 -23.05
CA THR A 335 -0.20 8.12 -22.95
C THR A 335 0.51 7.83 -21.64
N LYS A 336 -0.21 7.30 -20.64
CA LYS A 336 0.32 6.90 -19.33
C LYS A 336 0.36 5.39 -19.14
N GLY A 337 0.12 4.63 -20.22
CA GLY A 337 0.13 3.19 -20.17
C GLY A 337 -1.05 2.57 -19.42
N SER A 338 -2.19 3.26 -19.37
CA SER A 338 -3.41 2.75 -18.76
C SER A 338 -4.43 2.36 -19.81
N TRP A 339 -5.17 1.30 -19.54
CA TRP A 339 -6.27 0.83 -20.37
C TRP A 339 -7.33 0.13 -19.52
N SER A 340 -8.53 -0.03 -20.05
CA SER A 340 -9.57 -0.85 -19.43
C SER A 340 -10.44 -1.47 -20.51
N ASP A 341 -10.93 -2.68 -20.26
CA ASP A 341 -11.88 -3.36 -21.10
C ASP A 341 -12.82 -4.22 -20.26
N ARG A 342 -13.91 -4.66 -20.84
CA ARG A 342 -14.90 -5.50 -20.20
C ARG A 342 -14.74 -6.94 -20.66
N LEU A 343 -14.62 -7.84 -19.70
CA LEU A 343 -14.54 -9.27 -19.90
C LEU A 343 -15.81 -9.93 -19.35
N GLU A 344 -16.43 -10.82 -20.10
CA GLU A 344 -17.40 -11.77 -19.61
C GLU A 344 -16.67 -13.08 -19.24
N VAL A 345 -16.91 -13.60 -18.04
CA VAL A 345 -16.28 -14.83 -17.57
C VAL A 345 -16.71 -15.98 -18.47
N PRO A 346 -15.80 -16.60 -19.20
CA PRO A 346 -16.16 -17.67 -20.13
C PRO A 346 -16.58 -18.95 -19.38
N PRO A 347 -17.31 -19.85 -20.04
CA PRO A 347 -17.60 -21.18 -19.49
C PRO A 347 -16.33 -21.89 -19.05
N CYS A 348 -16.24 -22.19 -17.76
CA CYS A 348 -15.09 -22.84 -17.12
C CYS A 348 -15.51 -23.62 -15.88
N ALA A 349 -14.68 -24.52 -15.43
CA ALA A 349 -14.94 -25.34 -14.26
C ALA A 349 -14.74 -24.55 -12.94
N LYS A 350 -15.23 -25.10 -11.84
CA LYS A 350 -15.01 -24.58 -10.50
C LYS A 350 -13.53 -24.48 -10.17
N GLY A 351 -13.11 -23.37 -9.58
CA GLY A 351 -11.77 -23.21 -9.04
C GLY A 351 -11.14 -21.87 -9.34
N GLU A 352 -9.84 -21.82 -9.15
CA GLU A 352 -9.03 -20.64 -9.44
C GLU A 352 -8.65 -20.62 -10.92
N HIS A 353 -8.84 -19.46 -11.56
CA HIS A 353 -8.54 -19.20 -12.96
C HIS A 353 -7.68 -17.97 -13.08
N ALA A 354 -6.69 -18.02 -13.98
CA ALA A 354 -5.73 -16.95 -14.21
C ALA A 354 -6.17 -16.01 -15.33
N ILE A 355 -6.11 -14.73 -15.06
CA ILE A 355 -6.28 -13.69 -16.08
C ILE A 355 -4.96 -12.96 -16.25
N ASN A 356 -4.49 -12.86 -17.48
CA ASN A 356 -3.26 -12.15 -17.84
C ASN A 356 -3.49 -11.23 -19.03
N ALA A 357 -2.56 -10.31 -19.26
CA ALA A 357 -2.57 -9.43 -20.41
C ALA A 357 -1.18 -9.33 -21.05
N SER A 358 -1.16 -9.00 -22.33
CA SER A 358 0.09 -8.71 -23.05
C SER A 358 -0.18 -7.75 -24.19
N GLY A 359 0.81 -6.97 -24.58
CA GLY A 359 0.77 -6.09 -25.72
C GLY A 359 1.94 -6.32 -26.67
N GLU A 360 2.24 -5.35 -27.52
CA GLU A 360 3.37 -5.42 -28.46
C GLU A 360 4.72 -5.43 -27.73
N THR A 361 4.85 -4.63 -26.69
CA THR A 361 6.09 -4.44 -25.93
C THR A 361 5.99 -4.98 -24.50
N THR A 362 4.79 -5.00 -23.92
CA THR A 362 4.54 -5.56 -22.59
C THR A 362 4.27 -7.06 -22.71
N LYS A 363 5.16 -7.88 -22.17
CA LYS A 363 5.02 -9.34 -22.23
C LYS A 363 4.13 -9.84 -21.09
N ALA A 364 3.42 -10.93 -21.31
CA ALA A 364 2.64 -11.62 -20.27
C ALA A 364 3.50 -11.99 -19.04
N SER A 365 4.78 -12.34 -19.27
CA SER A 365 5.73 -12.64 -18.17
C SER A 365 6.09 -11.46 -17.28
N ASP A 366 5.83 -10.24 -17.72
CA ASP A 366 6.13 -9.01 -16.97
C ASP A 366 5.00 -8.68 -15.98
N ILE A 367 3.87 -9.37 -16.08
CA ILE A 367 2.65 -9.16 -15.32
C ILE A 367 2.40 -10.36 -14.41
N ILE A 368 2.08 -10.10 -13.17
CA ILE A 368 1.59 -11.14 -12.26
C ILE A 368 0.14 -11.42 -12.63
N ASP A 369 -0.21 -12.70 -12.84
CA ASP A 369 -1.57 -13.11 -13.11
C ASP A 369 -2.52 -12.59 -12.04
N ALA A 370 -3.61 -11.99 -12.47
CA ALA A 370 -4.74 -11.76 -11.59
C ALA A 370 -5.61 -13.03 -11.57
N THR A 371 -6.08 -13.39 -10.40
CA THR A 371 -6.86 -14.62 -10.24
C THR A 371 -8.30 -14.34 -9.88
N VAL A 372 -9.20 -15.16 -10.41
CA VAL A 372 -10.61 -15.22 -10.03
C VAL A 372 -10.95 -16.62 -9.55
N ILE A 373 -11.83 -16.71 -8.55
CA ILE A 373 -12.33 -17.99 -8.05
C ILE A 373 -13.75 -18.15 -8.54
N ILE A 374 -13.96 -19.12 -9.42
CA ILE A 374 -15.27 -19.44 -9.96
C ILE A 374 -16.03 -20.36 -8.99
N SER A 375 -17.25 -19.93 -8.70
CA SER A 375 -18.20 -20.69 -7.89
C SER A 375 -19.31 -21.23 -8.76
N PRO A 376 -19.80 -22.44 -8.46
CA PRO A 376 -20.95 -22.97 -9.12
C PRO A 376 -22.21 -22.16 -8.87
N GLU A 377 -23.00 -22.02 -9.92
CA GLU A 377 -24.32 -21.44 -9.88
C GLU A 377 -25.32 -22.39 -10.53
N ILE A 378 -26.55 -22.35 -10.04
CA ILE A 378 -27.67 -23.08 -10.63
C ILE A 378 -28.80 -22.12 -10.94
N GLU A 379 -29.40 -22.30 -12.08
CA GLU A 379 -30.57 -21.57 -12.54
C GLU A 379 -31.73 -22.52 -12.78
N LEU A 380 -32.93 -22.13 -12.38
CA LEU A 380 -34.15 -22.86 -12.58
C LEU A 380 -35.01 -22.14 -13.62
N SER A 381 -35.57 -22.91 -14.54
CA SER A 381 -36.52 -22.39 -15.53
C SER A 381 -37.68 -23.35 -15.74
N PRO A 382 -38.93 -22.94 -15.43
CA PRO A 382 -39.32 -21.73 -14.71
C PRO A 382 -38.93 -21.77 -13.23
N THR A 383 -38.91 -20.61 -12.53
CA THR A 383 -38.65 -20.48 -11.10
C THR A 383 -39.85 -20.74 -10.20
N SER A 384 -41.03 -20.97 -10.84
CA SER A 384 -42.26 -21.31 -10.14
C SER A 384 -43.13 -22.20 -11.02
N GLY A 385 -43.98 -23.01 -10.40
CA GLY A 385 -44.89 -23.86 -11.13
C GLY A 385 -45.87 -24.62 -10.24
N ALA A 386 -46.90 -25.21 -10.84
CA ALA A 386 -47.79 -26.16 -10.21
C ALA A 386 -47.14 -27.54 -10.12
N ILE A 387 -47.78 -28.46 -9.44
CA ILE A 387 -47.38 -29.88 -9.42
C ILE A 387 -47.35 -30.40 -10.88
N ASP A 388 -46.43 -31.32 -11.18
CA ASP A 388 -46.16 -31.86 -12.52
C ASP A 388 -45.57 -30.88 -13.57
N THR A 389 -45.29 -29.64 -13.18
CA THR A 389 -44.52 -28.71 -14.04
C THR A 389 -43.07 -29.24 -14.21
N ASP A 390 -42.61 -29.24 -15.46
CA ASP A 390 -41.21 -29.56 -15.80
C ASP A 390 -40.32 -28.35 -15.48
N ILE A 391 -39.37 -28.56 -14.58
CA ILE A 391 -38.37 -27.54 -14.20
C ILE A 391 -37.03 -27.95 -14.78
N THR A 392 -36.51 -27.12 -15.67
CA THR A 392 -35.13 -27.22 -16.16
C THR A 392 -34.17 -26.68 -15.11
N VAL A 393 -33.14 -27.44 -14.81
CA VAL A 393 -32.02 -27.05 -13.94
C VAL A 393 -30.79 -26.91 -14.81
N GLN A 394 -30.26 -25.72 -14.90
CA GLN A 394 -28.98 -25.43 -15.54
C GLN A 394 -27.93 -25.16 -14.45
N GLY A 395 -26.72 -25.64 -14.65
CA GLY A 395 -25.61 -25.38 -13.75
C GLY A 395 -24.38 -25.03 -14.53
N THR A 396 -23.65 -24.03 -14.02
CA THR A 396 -22.37 -23.54 -14.56
C THR A 396 -21.32 -23.48 -13.47
N GLY A 397 -20.04 -23.52 -13.84
CA GLY A 397 -18.95 -23.37 -12.88
C GLY A 397 -18.79 -24.53 -11.92
N PHE A 398 -19.32 -25.72 -12.22
CA PHE A 398 -19.09 -26.94 -11.44
C PHE A 398 -17.72 -27.57 -11.77
N SER A 399 -17.32 -28.58 -10.99
CA SER A 399 -16.13 -29.36 -11.34
C SER A 399 -16.35 -30.10 -12.66
N ALA A 400 -15.33 -30.15 -13.52
CA ALA A 400 -15.42 -30.77 -14.83
C ALA A 400 -15.61 -32.30 -14.76
N ASN A 401 -16.43 -32.86 -15.66
CA ASN A 401 -16.65 -34.29 -15.86
C ASN A 401 -17.03 -35.05 -14.57
N GLN A 402 -17.90 -34.45 -13.73
CA GLN A 402 -18.36 -35.03 -12.47
C GLN A 402 -19.84 -35.40 -12.54
N ILE A 403 -20.19 -36.55 -11.89
CA ILE A 403 -21.59 -36.87 -11.67
C ILE A 403 -22.14 -36.00 -10.57
N ILE A 404 -23.31 -35.41 -10.81
CA ILE A 404 -24.07 -34.58 -9.87
C ILE A 404 -25.40 -35.29 -9.50
N ALA A 405 -25.90 -34.95 -8.33
CA ALA A 405 -27.23 -35.38 -7.86
C ALA A 405 -28.11 -34.17 -7.64
N ILE A 406 -29.34 -34.21 -8.14
CA ILE A 406 -30.34 -33.17 -7.93
C ILE A 406 -31.37 -33.66 -6.94
N SER A 407 -31.69 -32.85 -5.95
CA SER A 407 -32.72 -33.11 -4.95
C SER A 407 -33.69 -31.94 -4.88
N TYR A 408 -34.94 -32.26 -4.65
CA TYR A 408 -36.02 -31.32 -4.37
C TYR A 408 -36.47 -31.56 -2.93
N ASP A 409 -36.35 -30.58 -2.06
CA ASP A 409 -36.52 -30.67 -0.60
C ASP A 409 -35.83 -31.92 0.03
N GLY A 410 -34.62 -32.17 -0.43
CA GLY A 410 -33.83 -33.33 0.05
C GLY A 410 -34.19 -34.68 -0.58
N ALA A 411 -35.30 -34.79 -1.30
CA ALA A 411 -35.64 -36.00 -2.06
C ALA A 411 -34.92 -35.96 -3.42
N LYS A 412 -34.19 -37.04 -3.76
CA LYS A 412 -33.47 -37.14 -5.05
C LYS A 412 -34.45 -37.25 -6.20
N VAL A 413 -34.33 -36.33 -7.15
CA VAL A 413 -35.18 -36.27 -8.37
C VAL A 413 -34.43 -36.66 -9.64
N ASN A 414 -33.10 -36.49 -9.66
CA ASN A 414 -32.23 -36.93 -10.74
C ASN A 414 -30.83 -37.26 -10.19
N THR A 415 -30.23 -38.37 -10.65
CA THR A 415 -28.93 -38.87 -10.14
C THR A 415 -27.94 -39.25 -11.23
N SER A 416 -28.28 -39.04 -12.49
CA SER A 416 -27.51 -39.54 -13.64
C SER A 416 -26.94 -38.43 -14.54
N THR A 417 -27.03 -37.20 -14.12
CA THR A 417 -26.48 -36.07 -14.89
C THR A 417 -25.01 -35.89 -14.57
N ALA A 418 -24.20 -35.65 -15.59
CA ALA A 418 -22.79 -35.33 -15.44
C ALA A 418 -22.52 -33.93 -16.03
N THR A 419 -21.57 -33.23 -15.42
CA THR A 419 -21.03 -31.99 -15.96
C THR A 419 -20.11 -32.30 -17.14
N ASP A 420 -20.01 -31.36 -18.07
CA ASP A 420 -19.05 -31.42 -19.18
C ASP A 420 -17.62 -31.00 -18.74
N ALA A 421 -16.71 -30.86 -19.71
CA ALA A 421 -15.33 -30.40 -19.46
C ALA A 421 -15.23 -28.96 -18.94
N LYS A 422 -16.26 -28.16 -19.11
CA LYS A 422 -16.36 -26.77 -18.63
C LYS A 422 -17.13 -26.65 -17.31
N GLY A 423 -17.59 -27.76 -16.76
CA GLY A 423 -18.40 -27.77 -15.55
C GLY A 423 -19.84 -27.34 -15.75
N GLU A 424 -20.38 -27.45 -16.97
CA GLU A 424 -21.76 -27.11 -17.31
C GLU A 424 -22.64 -28.38 -17.36
N PHE A 425 -23.91 -28.23 -17.01
CA PHE A 425 -24.92 -29.25 -17.21
C PHE A 425 -26.30 -28.64 -17.42
N THR A 426 -27.18 -29.38 -18.08
CA THR A 426 -28.61 -29.09 -18.18
C THR A 426 -29.39 -30.39 -17.98
N THR A 427 -30.41 -30.34 -17.14
CA THR A 427 -31.31 -31.48 -16.88
C THR A 427 -32.68 -30.96 -16.46
N SER A 428 -33.67 -31.84 -16.32
CA SER A 428 -34.98 -31.47 -15.84
C SER A 428 -35.56 -32.47 -14.86
N PHE A 429 -36.52 -31.98 -14.08
CA PHE A 429 -37.36 -32.82 -13.23
C PHE A 429 -38.79 -32.24 -13.17
N LYS A 430 -39.76 -33.06 -12.76
CA LYS A 430 -41.12 -32.60 -12.51
C LYS A 430 -41.31 -32.26 -11.04
N ILE A 431 -42.01 -31.14 -10.78
CA ILE A 431 -42.40 -30.79 -9.41
C ILE A 431 -43.25 -31.93 -8.83
N THR A 432 -42.78 -32.55 -7.75
CA THR A 432 -43.54 -33.55 -7.03
C THR A 432 -44.53 -32.88 -6.08
N LYS A 433 -45.54 -33.65 -5.59
CA LYS A 433 -46.55 -33.13 -4.67
C LYS A 433 -45.88 -32.48 -3.44
N SER A 434 -46.13 -31.22 -3.23
CA SER A 434 -45.58 -30.37 -2.16
C SER A 434 -46.61 -29.35 -1.70
N LYS A 435 -46.39 -28.77 -0.55
CA LYS A 435 -47.22 -27.64 -0.06
C LYS A 435 -46.92 -26.40 -0.89
N ALA A 436 -47.83 -25.43 -0.90
CA ALA A 436 -47.57 -24.12 -1.49
C ALA A 436 -46.41 -23.42 -0.79
N GLY A 437 -45.63 -22.62 -1.53
CA GLY A 437 -44.52 -21.82 -1.00
C GLY A 437 -43.18 -22.15 -1.63
N ASP A 438 -42.13 -21.64 -1.00
CA ASP A 438 -40.77 -21.79 -1.47
C ASP A 438 -40.21 -23.15 -1.09
N HIS A 439 -39.70 -23.83 -2.09
CA HIS A 439 -39.03 -25.12 -2.02
C HIS A 439 -37.60 -25.00 -2.46
N THR A 440 -36.75 -25.88 -1.96
CA THR A 440 -35.33 -25.85 -2.27
C THR A 440 -34.95 -26.92 -3.26
N VAL A 441 -34.42 -26.50 -4.41
CA VAL A 441 -33.72 -27.38 -5.33
C VAL A 441 -32.24 -27.35 -5.01
N THR A 442 -31.64 -28.53 -4.75
CA THR A 442 -30.22 -28.64 -4.46
C THR A 442 -29.52 -29.45 -5.53
N VAL A 443 -28.32 -29.01 -5.88
CA VAL A 443 -27.37 -29.78 -6.70
C VAL A 443 -26.17 -30.13 -5.83
N THR A 444 -25.85 -31.40 -5.74
CA THR A 444 -24.73 -31.90 -4.97
C THR A 444 -23.68 -32.46 -5.92
N ASP A 445 -22.44 -31.95 -5.81
CA ASP A 445 -21.30 -32.44 -6.60
C ASP A 445 -20.67 -33.71 -5.98
N ALA A 446 -19.72 -34.31 -6.70
CA ALA A 446 -19.03 -35.52 -6.24
C ALA A 446 -18.21 -35.33 -4.95
N LYS A 447 -17.94 -34.09 -4.53
CA LYS A 447 -17.24 -33.73 -3.28
C LYS A 447 -18.21 -33.38 -2.16
N ALA A 448 -19.50 -33.64 -2.36
CA ALA A 448 -20.58 -33.30 -1.42
C ALA A 448 -20.75 -31.81 -1.14
N SER A 449 -20.29 -30.93 -2.04
CA SER A 449 -20.67 -29.50 -2.01
C SER A 449 -22.10 -29.36 -2.49
N VAL A 450 -22.88 -28.55 -1.79
CA VAL A 450 -24.30 -28.35 -2.03
C VAL A 450 -24.56 -26.92 -2.53
N PHE A 451 -25.24 -26.80 -3.66
CA PHE A 451 -25.68 -25.54 -4.25
C PHE A 451 -27.20 -25.56 -4.32
N SER A 452 -27.84 -24.44 -4.03
CA SER A 452 -29.29 -24.41 -3.92
C SER A 452 -29.91 -23.22 -4.65
N ALA A 453 -31.10 -23.42 -5.18
CA ALA A 453 -31.98 -22.39 -5.70
C ALA A 453 -33.39 -22.60 -5.14
N SER A 454 -34.12 -21.50 -5.02
CA SER A 454 -35.51 -21.52 -4.58
C SER A 454 -36.45 -21.73 -5.77
N LEU A 455 -37.43 -22.61 -5.58
CA LEU A 455 -38.51 -22.88 -6.51
C LEU A 455 -39.83 -22.62 -5.81
N SER A 456 -40.65 -21.73 -6.34
CA SER A 456 -41.93 -21.40 -5.71
C SER A 456 -43.03 -22.30 -6.27
N VAL A 457 -43.74 -22.99 -5.40
CA VAL A 457 -44.76 -23.95 -5.76
C VAL A 457 -46.10 -23.62 -5.13
N GLU A 458 -47.12 -23.64 -5.98
CA GLU A 458 -48.50 -23.40 -5.60
C GLU A 458 -49.33 -24.68 -5.72
N SER A 459 -49.73 -25.25 -4.60
CA SER A 459 -50.48 -26.52 -4.57
C SER A 459 -51.56 -26.64 -3.50
N THR A 460 -51.60 -25.70 -2.58
CA THR A 460 -52.51 -25.76 -1.40
C THR A 460 -53.32 -24.47 -1.33
N PRO A 461 -54.64 -24.51 -1.36
CA PRO A 461 -55.47 -23.31 -1.23
C PRO A 461 -55.30 -22.67 0.14
N PRO A 462 -55.41 -21.33 0.21
CA PRO A 462 -55.40 -20.62 1.47
C PRO A 462 -56.51 -21.11 2.43
N PRO A 463 -56.32 -20.93 3.74
CA PRO A 463 -57.39 -21.27 4.69
C PRO A 463 -58.66 -20.43 4.46
N THR A 464 -59.82 -21.03 4.75
CA THR A 464 -61.10 -20.31 4.66
C THR A 464 -61.14 -19.19 5.72
N PRO A 465 -61.37 -17.92 5.36
CA PRO A 465 -61.50 -16.81 6.30
C PRO A 465 -62.71 -16.99 7.25
N ARG A 466 -62.69 -16.30 8.37
CA ARG A 466 -63.79 -16.25 9.29
C ARG A 466 -64.49 -14.89 9.20
N LEU A 467 -65.81 -14.87 9.09
CA LEU A 467 -66.61 -13.62 9.09
C LEU A 467 -66.52 -12.93 10.46
N ILE A 468 -66.23 -11.62 10.47
CA ILE A 468 -66.12 -10.81 11.69
C ILE A 468 -67.28 -9.76 11.70
N SER A 469 -67.42 -8.95 10.70
CA SER A 469 -68.44 -7.91 10.62
C SER A 469 -68.98 -7.80 9.19
N PRO A 470 -70.29 -7.58 9.03
CA PRO A 470 -71.30 -7.50 10.08
C PRO A 470 -71.60 -8.88 10.72
N GLU A 471 -71.84 -8.90 12.05
CA GLU A 471 -72.28 -10.13 12.75
C GLU A 471 -73.66 -10.58 12.28
N ALA A 472 -74.01 -11.86 12.51
CA ALA A 472 -75.26 -12.44 12.08
C ALA A 472 -76.46 -11.66 12.68
N GLY A 473 -77.32 -11.19 11.79
CA GLY A 473 -78.51 -10.45 12.19
C GLY A 473 -78.32 -8.95 12.43
N THR A 474 -77.09 -8.41 12.25
CA THR A 474 -76.84 -6.96 12.34
C THR A 474 -77.80 -6.17 11.43
N GLU A 475 -78.37 -5.12 11.97
CA GLU A 475 -79.28 -4.23 11.22
C GLU A 475 -78.67 -2.84 11.07
N PHE A 476 -78.51 -2.38 9.84
CA PHE A 476 -78.01 -1.06 9.48
C PHE A 476 -79.22 -0.14 9.19
N GLY A 477 -79.30 0.98 9.90
CA GLY A 477 -80.34 1.98 9.65
C GLY A 477 -79.85 3.09 8.73
N SER A 478 -80.65 3.48 7.72
CA SER A 478 -80.35 4.62 6.84
C SER A 478 -81.59 5.22 6.26
N ILE A 479 -81.54 6.52 5.97
CA ILE A 479 -82.52 7.20 5.12
C ILE A 479 -82.03 7.06 3.69
N GLY A 480 -82.41 5.96 3.02
CA GLY A 480 -81.98 5.68 1.67
C GLY A 480 -81.13 4.42 1.51
N LYS A 481 -80.17 4.43 0.56
CA LYS A 481 -79.19 3.34 0.37
C LYS A 481 -78.06 3.45 1.41
N THR A 482 -77.59 2.30 1.87
CA THR A 482 -76.57 2.19 2.93
C THR A 482 -75.32 1.55 2.42
N THR A 483 -74.18 2.16 2.69
CA THR A 483 -72.87 1.54 2.54
C THR A 483 -72.59 0.70 3.80
N VAL A 484 -72.13 -0.52 3.61
CA VAL A 484 -71.82 -1.46 4.70
C VAL A 484 -70.33 -1.79 4.63
N ALA A 485 -69.69 -1.81 5.77
CA ALA A 485 -68.34 -2.29 5.93
C ALA A 485 -68.33 -3.78 6.29
N PHE A 486 -67.56 -4.54 5.59
CA PHE A 486 -67.36 -5.97 5.79
C PHE A 486 -65.96 -6.18 6.32
N ASP A 487 -65.79 -7.06 7.29
CA ASP A 487 -64.54 -7.40 7.93
C ASP A 487 -64.52 -8.93 8.17
N TRP A 488 -63.40 -9.55 7.85
CA TRP A 488 -63.18 -10.97 8.03
C TRP A 488 -61.75 -11.20 8.53
N SER A 489 -61.45 -12.38 9.03
CA SER A 489 -60.12 -12.67 9.54
C SER A 489 -59.08 -12.68 8.41
N ASP A 490 -57.92 -12.08 8.66
CA ASP A 490 -56.74 -12.36 7.88
C ASP A 490 -56.48 -13.89 7.83
N VAL A 491 -56.07 -14.34 6.68
CA VAL A 491 -55.51 -15.67 6.50
C VAL A 491 -54.16 -15.53 5.82
N GLU A 492 -53.23 -16.38 6.19
CA GLU A 492 -51.89 -16.37 5.64
C GLU A 492 -51.74 -17.49 4.65
N ASP A 493 -51.08 -17.18 3.52
CA ASP A 493 -50.66 -18.12 2.51
C ASP A 493 -49.33 -17.65 1.92
N PRO A 494 -48.32 -18.51 1.78
CA PRO A 494 -47.01 -18.13 1.24
C PRO A 494 -47.06 -17.46 -0.13
N SER A 495 -48.07 -17.77 -0.94
CA SER A 495 -48.28 -17.18 -2.28
C SER A 495 -48.98 -15.83 -2.23
N GLY A 496 -49.29 -15.33 -1.04
CA GLY A 496 -50.19 -14.20 -0.85
C GLY A 496 -51.66 -14.57 -0.90
N VAL A 497 -52.50 -13.72 -0.40
CA VAL A 497 -53.96 -13.98 -0.29
C VAL A 497 -54.73 -12.86 -0.95
N TYR A 498 -55.68 -13.26 -1.77
CA TYR A 498 -56.75 -12.41 -2.31
C TYR A 498 -58.07 -12.91 -1.80
N TYR A 499 -59.01 -12.03 -1.57
CA TYR A 499 -60.33 -12.41 -1.11
C TYR A 499 -61.37 -12.14 -2.19
N VAL A 500 -62.40 -13.02 -2.18
CA VAL A 500 -63.59 -12.86 -3.01
C VAL A 500 -64.76 -12.70 -2.09
N LEU A 501 -65.38 -11.50 -2.09
CA LEU A 501 -66.58 -11.17 -1.35
C LEU A 501 -67.82 -11.32 -2.22
N GLU A 502 -68.82 -12.01 -1.73
CA GLU A 502 -70.13 -12.05 -2.36
C GLU A 502 -71.22 -11.58 -1.38
N ILE A 503 -72.15 -10.77 -1.94
CA ILE A 503 -73.33 -10.27 -1.23
C ILE A 503 -74.56 -10.62 -2.08
N SER A 504 -75.55 -11.27 -1.48
CA SER A 504 -76.76 -11.73 -2.12
C SER A 504 -78.01 -11.48 -1.26
N PRO A 505 -79.19 -11.21 -1.89
CA PRO A 505 -80.45 -11.21 -1.15
C PRO A 505 -80.93 -12.61 -0.80
N SER A 506 -80.31 -13.68 -1.32
CA SER A 506 -80.69 -15.08 -1.11
C SER A 506 -79.57 -15.86 -0.39
N ALA A 507 -79.92 -16.74 0.53
CA ALA A 507 -78.98 -17.58 1.29
C ALA A 507 -78.19 -18.60 0.44
N ASP A 508 -78.70 -18.96 -0.75
CA ASP A 508 -78.07 -19.86 -1.71
C ASP A 508 -77.14 -19.12 -2.69
N PHE A 509 -77.10 -17.76 -2.61
CA PHE A 509 -76.32 -16.90 -3.49
C PHE A 509 -76.70 -17.02 -5.00
N ALA A 510 -77.88 -17.56 -5.32
CA ALA A 510 -78.37 -17.66 -6.70
C ALA A 510 -78.59 -16.31 -7.39
N GLY A 511 -78.64 -15.22 -6.68
CA GLY A 511 -78.82 -13.86 -7.17
C GLY A 511 -77.79 -12.88 -6.54
N THR A 512 -76.53 -13.11 -6.73
CA THR A 512 -75.45 -12.23 -6.22
C THR A 512 -75.65 -10.79 -6.73
N VAL A 513 -75.72 -9.84 -5.83
CA VAL A 513 -75.86 -8.40 -6.12
C VAL A 513 -74.52 -7.74 -6.29
N ILE A 514 -73.56 -8.11 -5.45
CA ILE A 514 -72.19 -7.58 -5.46
C ILE A 514 -71.21 -8.75 -5.34
N ARG A 515 -70.26 -8.78 -6.24
CA ARG A 515 -69.09 -9.67 -6.17
C ARG A 515 -67.82 -8.83 -6.34
N LYS A 516 -66.91 -8.94 -5.40
CA LYS A 516 -65.61 -8.31 -5.42
C LYS A 516 -64.54 -9.36 -5.40
N GLU A 517 -63.59 -9.27 -6.34
CA GLU A 517 -62.48 -10.20 -6.48
C GLU A 517 -61.17 -9.44 -6.34
N GLY A 518 -60.10 -10.13 -5.98
CA GLY A 518 -58.77 -9.57 -5.86
C GLY A 518 -58.60 -8.57 -4.70
N LEU A 519 -59.44 -8.69 -3.65
CA LEU A 519 -59.28 -7.85 -2.44
C LEU A 519 -58.00 -8.27 -1.70
N THR A 520 -57.16 -7.29 -1.39
CA THR A 520 -55.86 -7.52 -0.70
C THR A 520 -55.93 -7.22 0.81
N ALA A 521 -56.97 -6.54 1.24
CA ALA A 521 -57.25 -6.29 2.67
C ALA A 521 -58.34 -7.24 3.14
N SER A 522 -58.32 -7.59 4.43
CA SER A 522 -59.34 -8.39 5.10
C SER A 522 -60.61 -7.60 5.45
N GLU A 523 -60.79 -6.48 4.82
CA GLU A 523 -61.96 -5.60 4.97
C GLU A 523 -62.38 -5.00 3.62
N TYR A 524 -63.65 -4.69 3.46
CA TYR A 524 -64.18 -3.96 2.32
C TYR A 524 -65.35 -3.10 2.70
N THR A 525 -65.35 -1.83 2.37
CA THR A 525 -66.47 -0.93 2.58
C THR A 525 -67.10 -0.63 1.21
N LEU A 526 -68.42 -0.87 1.09
CA LEU A 526 -69.17 -0.55 -0.12
C LEU A 526 -69.01 0.93 -0.45
N THR A 527 -68.79 1.23 -1.71
CA THR A 527 -68.83 2.61 -2.23
C THR A 527 -70.25 3.15 -2.31
N GLU A 528 -70.40 4.46 -2.48
CA GLU A 528 -71.73 5.08 -2.67
C GLU A 528 -72.50 4.47 -3.81
N GLY A 529 -71.83 4.08 -4.92
CA GLY A 529 -72.43 3.43 -6.08
C GLY A 529 -72.91 2.00 -5.80
N GLU A 530 -72.37 1.35 -4.76
CA GLU A 530 -72.68 -0.02 -4.33
C GLU A 530 -73.62 -0.08 -3.14
N ALA A 531 -74.08 1.07 -2.67
CA ALA A 531 -74.95 1.16 -1.48
C ALA A 531 -76.22 0.33 -1.67
N LEU A 532 -76.52 -0.49 -0.66
CA LEU A 532 -77.63 -1.45 -0.66
C LEU A 532 -78.94 -0.78 -0.31
N ALA A 533 -80.02 -1.20 -1.01
CA ALA A 533 -81.39 -0.84 -0.72
C ALA A 533 -81.86 -1.59 0.54
N LYS A 534 -82.97 -1.13 1.12
CA LYS A 534 -83.64 -1.81 2.24
C LYS A 534 -83.95 -3.26 1.89
N GLY A 535 -83.49 -4.23 2.74
CA GLY A 535 -83.67 -5.66 2.49
C GLY A 535 -82.84 -6.53 3.44
N ASN A 536 -83.02 -7.82 3.33
CA ASN A 536 -82.18 -8.82 3.96
C ASN A 536 -81.09 -9.22 2.95
N TYR A 537 -79.88 -9.35 3.40
CA TYR A 537 -78.72 -9.73 2.58
C TYR A 537 -77.89 -10.78 3.31
N TYR A 538 -77.26 -11.65 2.51
CA TYR A 538 -76.29 -12.62 2.95
C TYR A 538 -74.95 -12.26 2.38
N TRP A 539 -73.87 -12.42 3.11
CA TRP A 539 -72.55 -12.23 2.63
C TRP A 539 -71.65 -13.42 2.98
N ARG A 540 -70.72 -13.71 2.09
CA ARG A 540 -69.72 -14.76 2.29
C ARG A 540 -68.41 -14.32 1.66
N ILE A 541 -67.31 -14.96 2.12
CA ILE A 541 -65.97 -14.72 1.68
C ILE A 541 -65.31 -16.05 1.36
N LYS A 542 -64.38 -16.08 0.39
CA LYS A 542 -63.36 -17.09 0.24
C LYS A 542 -62.02 -16.40 0.00
N ALA A 543 -60.93 -17.12 0.29
CA ALA A 543 -59.61 -16.74 -0.09
C ALA A 543 -59.17 -17.46 -1.37
N GLU A 544 -58.36 -16.80 -2.15
CA GLU A 544 -57.68 -17.33 -3.33
C GLU A 544 -56.19 -17.02 -3.19
N ASP A 545 -55.30 -17.94 -3.62
CA ASP A 545 -53.88 -17.67 -3.68
C ASP A 545 -53.43 -17.16 -5.05
N GLY A 546 -52.13 -16.84 -5.21
CA GLY A 546 -51.53 -16.37 -6.45
C GLY A 546 -51.52 -17.41 -7.57
N ALA A 547 -51.63 -18.68 -7.22
CA ALA A 547 -51.72 -19.81 -8.16
C ALA A 547 -53.17 -20.22 -8.47
N GLU A 548 -54.15 -19.40 -8.09
CA GLU A 548 -55.59 -19.65 -8.28
C GLU A 548 -56.16 -20.76 -7.40
N ASN A 549 -55.41 -21.25 -6.39
CA ASN A 549 -55.99 -22.16 -5.40
C ASN A 549 -56.97 -21.38 -4.50
N GLN A 550 -58.15 -21.97 -4.28
CA GLN A 550 -59.26 -21.30 -3.59
C GLN A 550 -59.61 -22.04 -2.31
N SER A 551 -59.84 -21.29 -1.27
CA SER A 551 -60.46 -21.85 -0.07
C SER A 551 -61.92 -22.21 -0.32
N GLU A 552 -62.52 -22.99 0.56
CA GLU A 552 -63.95 -23.13 0.61
C GLU A 552 -64.61 -21.78 0.96
N TRP A 553 -65.83 -21.57 0.48
CA TRP A 553 -66.63 -20.43 0.90
C TRP A 553 -66.97 -20.52 2.38
N THR A 554 -67.01 -19.37 3.09
CA THR A 554 -67.66 -19.30 4.39
C THR A 554 -69.16 -19.57 4.28
N ASN A 555 -69.78 -20.01 5.35
CA ASN A 555 -71.24 -20.03 5.43
C ASN A 555 -71.79 -18.63 5.28
N GLY A 556 -72.83 -18.45 4.51
CA GLY A 556 -73.45 -17.15 4.29
C GLY A 556 -74.03 -16.56 5.59
N GLN A 557 -73.65 -15.31 5.90
CA GLN A 557 -74.07 -14.63 7.13
C GLN A 557 -75.12 -13.54 6.81
N LEU A 558 -76.27 -13.64 7.47
CA LEU A 558 -77.39 -12.71 7.30
C LEU A 558 -77.10 -11.36 7.99
N PHE A 559 -77.33 -10.27 7.27
CA PHE A 559 -77.47 -8.91 7.80
C PHE A 559 -78.67 -8.19 7.19
N LYS A 560 -79.13 -7.13 7.77
CA LYS A 560 -80.28 -6.38 7.32
C LYS A 560 -79.94 -4.93 7.05
N VAL A 561 -80.47 -4.35 6.00
CA VAL A 561 -80.47 -2.93 5.72
C VAL A 561 -81.87 -2.41 5.98
N GLY A 562 -82.06 -1.65 7.01
CA GLY A 562 -83.34 -1.05 7.46
C GLY A 562 -83.19 0.44 7.70
N GLY A 563 -84.26 1.12 8.06
CA GLY A 563 -84.18 2.52 8.44
C GLY A 563 -83.56 2.69 9.86
N LEU A 564 -82.73 3.67 10.02
CA LEU A 564 -82.30 4.09 11.35
C LEU A 564 -83.49 4.41 12.19
N ASP A 565 -83.55 3.92 13.45
CA ASP A 565 -84.52 4.36 14.43
C ASP A 565 -84.40 5.88 14.67
N TRP A 566 -85.52 6.58 14.44
CA TRP A 566 -85.54 8.04 14.47
C TRP A 566 -85.00 8.63 15.77
N TRP A 567 -85.11 7.87 16.90
CA TRP A 567 -84.55 8.28 18.17
C TRP A 567 -83.00 8.38 18.20
N LEU A 568 -82.33 7.58 17.42
CA LEU A 568 -80.86 7.64 17.30
C LEU A 568 -80.42 8.89 16.50
N LEU A 569 -81.21 9.31 15.53
CA LEU A 569 -81.01 10.56 14.79
C LEU A 569 -81.21 11.77 15.71
N ILE A 570 -82.23 11.71 16.62
CA ILE A 570 -82.47 12.73 17.66
C ILE A 570 -81.26 12.74 18.62
N LEU A 571 -80.75 11.60 19.04
CA LEU A 571 -79.63 11.51 19.95
C LEU A 571 -78.38 12.13 19.35
N ILE A 572 -78.06 11.85 18.06
CA ILE A 572 -76.95 12.45 17.33
C ILE A 572 -77.11 13.97 17.21
N ILE A 573 -78.30 14.45 16.90
CA ILE A 573 -78.61 15.88 16.85
C ILE A 573 -78.42 16.53 18.24
N LEU A 574 -78.88 15.88 19.34
CA LEU A 574 -78.69 16.36 20.69
C LEU A 574 -77.21 16.41 21.10
N VAL A 575 -76.39 15.38 20.71
CA VAL A 575 -74.93 15.38 20.95
C VAL A 575 -74.24 16.51 20.18
N VAL A 576 -74.65 16.74 18.93
CA VAL A 576 -74.10 17.84 18.11
C VAL A 576 -74.45 19.19 18.75
N ILE A 577 -75.72 19.37 19.26
CA ILE A 577 -76.17 20.60 19.94
C ILE A 577 -75.34 20.78 21.21
N VAL A 578 -75.11 19.73 22.02
CA VAL A 578 -74.33 19.80 23.28
C VAL A 578 -72.87 20.19 22.95
N VAL A 579 -72.31 19.59 21.90
CA VAL A 579 -70.91 19.94 21.44
C VAL A 579 -70.88 21.42 20.99
N ILE A 580 -71.86 21.89 20.26
CA ILE A 580 -71.92 23.30 19.83
C ILE A 580 -72.02 24.21 21.04
N ILE A 581 -72.85 23.85 22.04
CA ILE A 581 -73.04 24.64 23.29
C ILE A 581 -71.73 24.65 24.09
N VAL A 582 -71.01 23.51 24.17
CA VAL A 582 -69.70 23.40 24.83
C VAL A 582 -68.65 24.27 24.13
N ILE A 583 -68.59 24.19 22.80
CA ILE A 583 -67.71 25.04 22.04
C ILE A 583 -68.05 26.51 22.20
N TRP A 584 -69.34 26.87 22.11
CA TRP A 584 -69.76 28.25 22.32
C TRP A 584 -69.41 28.76 23.72
N ARG A 585 -69.57 27.92 24.74
CA ARG A 585 -69.21 28.25 26.13
C ARG A 585 -67.68 28.41 26.28
N PHE A 586 -66.89 27.55 25.63
CA PHE A 586 -65.44 27.66 25.65
C PHE A 586 -64.91 28.93 24.94
N VAL A 587 -65.56 29.30 23.85
CA VAL A 587 -65.26 30.53 23.12
C VAL A 587 -65.71 31.78 23.88
N SER A 588 -66.87 31.70 24.56
CA SER A 588 -67.39 32.81 25.40
C SER A 588 -66.61 33.01 26.70
N VAL A 589 -66.00 31.96 27.26
CA VAL A 589 -65.11 32.07 28.43
C VAL A 589 -63.76 32.69 28.01
N ARG A 590 -63.22 32.30 26.88
CA ARG A 590 -61.96 32.88 26.38
C ARG A 590 -62.03 34.37 26.00
N ARG A 591 -63.20 34.86 25.60
CA ARG A 591 -63.45 36.30 25.36
C ARG A 591 -63.67 37.15 26.64
N ARG A 592 -63.82 36.53 27.85
CA ARG A 592 -63.90 37.25 29.13
C ARG A 592 -62.56 37.52 29.79
N ASP A 593 -61.49 36.79 29.36
CA ASP A 593 -60.17 36.95 29.95
C ASP A 593 -59.29 37.96 29.22
N GLU A 594 -59.75 38.51 28.07
CA GLU A 594 -59.05 39.57 27.33
C GLU A 594 -59.49 41.00 27.68
N TRP A 595 -60.38 41.13 28.75
CA TRP A 595 -60.79 42.45 29.26
C TRP A 595 -60.64 42.50 30.80
N LYS A 596 -59.49 42.12 31.31
CA LYS A 596 -59.05 42.54 32.66
C LYS A 596 -57.56 42.92 32.61
#